data_21795cf9375e319b92055828d32d5f1d
#
_entry.id   21795cf9375e319b92055828d32d5f1d
#
_cell.length_a   1.000
_cell.length_b   1.000
_cell.length_c   1.000
_cell.angle_alpha   90.00
_cell.angle_beta   90.00
_cell.angle_gamma   90.00
#
_symmetry.space_group_name_H-M   'P 1'
#
loop_
_entity.id
_entity.type
_entity.pdbx_description
1 polymer ?
#
loop_
_entity_poly.entity_id
_entity_poly.type
_entity_poly.pdbx_seq_one_letter_code
_entity_poly.pdbx_strand_id
1 'polypeptide(L)'
;MDWRRLVQFALLGSGDLEQYAILLVRVSIGLFFAISGANKLFSAGGIKPVYDTLLASKVPFPRQTAYFVAGVEFVCGSLVAVGFLSSPACAALLIDMIVAILTNTLATVPKGLSRLNWLDDVLYLPEVLYVLFFIWLICSGSGKFGVDYWLAGKLLR
;
A
#
# COMPACT_ATOMS: atom_id res chain seq x y z
N MET A 1 20.71 -28.31 -17.21
CA MET A 1 19.57 -27.76 -16.45
C MET A 1 18.46 -28.83 -16.55
N ASP A 2 18.02 -29.33 -15.39
CA ASP A 2 17.07 -30.46 -15.35
C ASP A 2 15.68 -29.96 -15.77
N TRP A 3 15.08 -30.57 -16.81
CA TRP A 3 13.77 -30.18 -17.34
C TRP A 3 12.68 -30.22 -16.27
N ARG A 4 12.79 -31.13 -15.28
CA ARG A 4 11.86 -31.21 -14.14
C ARG A 4 11.88 -29.94 -13.28
N ARG A 5 13.06 -29.35 -13.06
CA ARG A 5 13.19 -28.08 -12.34
C ARG A 5 12.59 -26.92 -13.12
N LEU A 6 12.72 -26.94 -14.46
CA LEU A 6 12.07 -25.92 -15.31
C LEU A 6 10.55 -26.00 -15.22
N VAL A 7 10.00 -27.21 -15.32
CA VAL A 7 8.55 -27.44 -15.20
C VAL A 7 8.07 -27.08 -13.80
N GLN A 8 8.79 -27.48 -12.77
CA GLN A 8 8.46 -27.09 -11.38
C GLN A 8 8.47 -25.59 -11.19
N PHE A 9 9.50 -24.90 -11.68
CA PHE A 9 9.58 -23.44 -11.64
C PHE A 9 8.43 -22.78 -12.41
N ALA A 10 8.12 -23.27 -13.61
CA ALA A 10 7.04 -22.73 -14.45
C ALA A 10 5.64 -22.92 -13.85
N LEU A 11 5.39 -24.03 -13.14
CA LEU A 11 4.08 -24.36 -12.58
C LEU A 11 3.90 -23.91 -11.13
N LEU A 12 4.95 -23.94 -10.31
CA LEU A 12 4.87 -23.70 -8.87
C LEU A 12 5.66 -22.45 -8.42
N GLY A 13 6.41 -21.82 -9.34
CA GLY A 13 7.33 -20.76 -8.98
C GLY A 13 8.55 -21.25 -8.19
N SER A 14 9.29 -20.32 -7.59
CA SER A 14 10.44 -20.64 -6.73
C SER A 14 10.23 -20.02 -5.36
N GLY A 15 10.12 -20.83 -4.32
CA GLY A 15 9.99 -20.36 -2.93
C GLY A 15 11.17 -19.51 -2.45
N ASP A 16 12.37 -19.70 -3.04
CA ASP A 16 13.52 -18.86 -2.72
C ASP A 16 13.37 -17.45 -3.31
N LEU A 17 12.83 -17.34 -4.54
CA LEU A 17 12.56 -16.03 -5.17
C LEU A 17 11.40 -15.28 -4.52
N GLU A 18 10.47 -15.97 -3.89
CA GLU A 18 9.34 -15.36 -3.18
C GLU A 18 9.80 -14.33 -2.14
N GLN A 19 10.85 -14.63 -1.37
CA GLN A 19 11.37 -13.73 -0.35
C GLN A 19 11.95 -12.43 -0.95
N TYR A 20 12.57 -12.52 -2.12
CA TYR A 20 13.05 -11.34 -2.85
C TYR A 20 11.89 -10.55 -3.46
N ALA A 21 10.84 -11.23 -3.93
CA ALA A 21 9.64 -10.56 -4.42
C ALA A 21 8.93 -9.79 -3.29
N ILE A 22 8.78 -10.40 -2.11
CA ILE A 22 8.24 -9.73 -0.92
C ILE A 22 9.08 -8.50 -0.57
N LEU A 23 10.41 -8.64 -0.54
CA LEU A 23 11.32 -7.52 -0.26
C LEU A 23 11.13 -6.39 -1.26
N LEU A 24 11.13 -6.70 -2.57
CA LEU A 24 11.00 -5.71 -3.64
C LEU A 24 9.68 -4.94 -3.53
N VAL A 25 8.56 -5.65 -3.45
CA VAL A 25 7.22 -5.03 -3.35
C VAL A 25 7.10 -4.20 -2.07
N ARG A 26 7.52 -4.74 -0.93
CA ARG A 26 7.48 -4.07 0.37
C ARG A 26 8.28 -2.76 0.37
N VAL A 27 9.53 -2.81 -0.10
CA VAL A 27 10.39 -1.63 -0.14
C VAL A 27 9.85 -0.59 -1.13
N SER A 28 9.43 -1.02 -2.32
CA SER A 28 8.91 -0.11 -3.35
C SER A 28 7.64 0.61 -2.88
N ILE A 29 6.66 -0.13 -2.37
CA ILE A 29 5.39 0.45 -1.89
C ILE A 29 5.62 1.27 -0.63
N GLY A 30 6.42 0.77 0.32
CA GLY A 30 6.74 1.50 1.54
C GLY A 30 7.43 2.82 1.26
N LEU A 31 8.41 2.87 0.36
CA LEU A 31 9.06 4.10 -0.07
C LEU A 31 8.11 5.03 -0.80
N PHE A 32 7.23 4.51 -1.67
CA PHE A 32 6.23 5.33 -2.36
C PHE A 32 5.38 6.11 -1.35
N PHE A 33 4.80 5.42 -0.36
CA PHE A 33 3.96 6.07 0.66
C PHE A 33 4.78 6.98 1.59
N ALA A 34 5.98 6.59 1.99
CA ALA A 34 6.86 7.42 2.81
C ALA A 34 7.21 8.74 2.10
N ILE A 35 7.59 8.69 0.82
CA ILE A 35 7.92 9.87 0.03
C ILE A 35 6.67 10.72 -0.22
N SER A 36 5.52 10.09 -0.55
CA SER A 36 4.24 10.77 -0.74
C SER A 36 3.84 11.55 0.53
N GLY A 37 3.85 10.88 1.68
CA GLY A 37 3.54 11.51 2.96
C GLY A 37 4.53 12.61 3.35
N ALA A 38 5.84 12.37 3.13
CA ALA A 38 6.87 13.38 3.36
C ALA A 38 6.65 14.63 2.50
N ASN A 39 6.36 14.47 1.22
CA ASN A 39 6.10 15.59 0.31
C ASN A 39 4.85 16.39 0.76
N LYS A 40 3.80 15.70 1.20
CA LYS A 40 2.59 16.36 1.74
C LYS A 40 2.87 17.16 3.01
N LEU A 41 3.74 16.63 3.91
CA LEU A 41 4.03 17.24 5.21
C LEU A 41 5.07 18.37 5.13
N PHE A 42 6.13 18.18 4.35
CA PHE A 42 7.33 19.02 4.41
C PHE A 42 7.53 19.92 3.18
N SER A 43 6.82 19.68 2.07
CA SER A 43 6.92 20.56 0.91
C SER A 43 5.98 21.75 1.01
N ALA A 44 6.42 22.91 0.54
CA ALA A 44 5.59 24.12 0.51
C ALA A 44 4.32 23.87 -0.35
N GLY A 45 3.16 23.91 0.29
CA GLY A 45 1.88 23.66 -0.38
C GLY A 45 1.55 22.18 -0.65
N GLY A 46 2.37 21.22 -0.22
CA GLY A 46 2.16 19.79 -0.45
C GLY A 46 0.87 19.24 0.14
N ILE A 47 0.41 19.80 1.28
CA ILE A 47 -0.84 19.39 1.93
C ILE A 47 -2.10 19.93 1.22
N LYS A 48 -1.97 21.00 0.43
CA LYS A 48 -3.11 21.70 -0.17
C LYS A 48 -3.99 20.81 -1.05
N PRO A 49 -3.45 19.97 -1.97
CA PRO A 49 -4.29 19.09 -2.80
C PRO A 49 -5.15 18.13 -1.97
N VAL A 50 -4.57 17.56 -0.90
CA VAL A 50 -5.30 16.65 0.02
C VAL A 50 -6.39 17.41 0.76
N TYR A 51 -6.07 18.59 1.29
CA TYR A 51 -7.04 19.46 1.95
C TYR A 51 -8.21 19.82 1.04
N ASP A 52 -7.94 20.26 -0.20
CA ASP A 52 -8.96 20.66 -1.18
C ASP A 52 -9.86 19.46 -1.55
N THR A 53 -9.29 18.26 -1.69
CA THR A 53 -10.04 17.02 -1.95
C THR A 53 -10.96 16.66 -0.77
N LEU A 54 -10.46 16.72 0.46
CA LEU A 54 -11.25 16.41 1.65
C LEU A 54 -12.37 17.43 1.86
N LEU A 55 -12.11 18.71 1.55
CA LEU A 55 -13.10 19.77 1.61
C LEU A 55 -14.22 19.54 0.58
N ALA A 56 -13.88 19.21 -0.66
CA ALA A 56 -14.83 18.88 -1.72
C ALA A 56 -15.68 17.65 -1.37
N SER A 57 -15.10 16.66 -0.72
CA SER A 57 -15.76 15.45 -0.24
C SER A 57 -16.54 15.64 1.07
N LYS A 58 -16.62 16.88 1.60
CA LYS A 58 -17.33 17.24 2.84
C LYS A 58 -16.89 16.44 4.07
N VAL A 59 -15.62 16.02 4.11
CA VAL A 59 -15.03 15.32 5.26
C VAL A 59 -14.95 16.30 6.45
N PRO A 60 -15.37 15.88 7.66
CA PRO A 60 -15.25 16.75 8.84
C PRO A 60 -13.79 17.04 9.18
N PHE A 61 -13.51 18.26 9.64
CA PHE A 61 -12.17 18.70 10.02
C PHE A 61 -11.10 18.48 8.93
N PRO A 62 -11.30 18.97 7.68
CA PRO A 62 -10.49 18.61 6.52
C PRO A 62 -9.00 18.92 6.70
N ARG A 63 -8.65 19.97 7.44
CA ARG A 63 -7.26 20.34 7.71
C ARG A 63 -6.55 19.31 8.60
N GLN A 64 -7.18 18.95 9.72
CA GLN A 64 -6.64 17.96 10.66
C GLN A 64 -6.54 16.59 10.00
N THR A 65 -7.57 16.19 9.26
CA THR A 65 -7.61 14.93 8.53
C THR A 65 -6.51 14.87 7.46
N ALA A 66 -6.26 15.97 6.74
CA ALA A 66 -5.18 16.02 5.74
C ALA A 66 -3.80 15.77 6.35
N TYR A 67 -3.49 16.43 7.48
CA TYR A 67 -2.23 16.19 8.19
C TYR A 67 -2.14 14.80 8.80
N PHE A 68 -3.25 14.27 9.32
CA PHE A 68 -3.31 12.91 9.85
C PHE A 68 -3.02 11.87 8.77
N VAL A 69 -3.71 11.95 7.62
CA VAL A 69 -3.50 11.07 6.48
C VAL A 69 -2.05 11.13 5.99
N ALA A 70 -1.51 12.33 5.78
CA ALA A 70 -0.12 12.51 5.38
C ALA A 70 0.87 11.93 6.40
N GLY A 71 0.58 12.05 7.71
CA GLY A 71 1.35 11.45 8.80
C GLY A 71 1.31 9.92 8.76
N VAL A 72 0.12 9.34 8.56
CA VAL A 72 -0.06 7.88 8.42
C VAL A 72 0.73 7.37 7.22
N GLU A 73 0.62 8.01 6.05
CA GLU A 73 1.39 7.62 4.85
C GLU A 73 2.90 7.66 5.12
N PHE A 74 3.40 8.74 5.72
CA PHE A 74 4.83 8.89 5.99
C PHE A 74 5.35 7.85 6.98
N VAL A 75 4.71 7.73 8.14
CA VAL A 75 5.16 6.83 9.22
C VAL A 75 4.96 5.37 8.81
N CYS A 76 3.74 4.99 8.40
CA CYS A 76 3.46 3.60 8.05
C CYS A 76 4.20 3.18 6.78
N GLY A 77 4.35 4.06 5.78
CA GLY A 77 5.18 3.79 4.60
C GLY A 77 6.64 3.51 4.98
N SER A 78 7.22 4.29 5.88
CA SER A 78 8.59 4.08 6.38
C SER A 78 8.71 2.75 7.14
N LEU A 79 7.74 2.42 7.99
CA LEU A 79 7.70 1.15 8.73
C LEU A 79 7.61 -0.05 7.79
N VAL A 80 6.76 0.03 6.77
CA VAL A 80 6.63 -1.00 5.73
C VAL A 80 7.93 -1.14 4.96
N ALA A 81 8.57 -0.05 4.53
CA ALA A 81 9.84 -0.10 3.79
C ALA A 81 10.93 -0.83 4.57
N VAL A 82 11.08 -0.54 5.86
CA VAL A 82 12.09 -1.18 6.75
C VAL A 82 11.68 -2.60 7.14
N GLY A 83 10.39 -2.91 7.13
CA GLY A 83 9.85 -4.20 7.57
C GLY A 83 9.73 -4.32 9.07
N PHE A 84 9.39 -3.22 9.74
CA PHE A 84 9.11 -3.15 11.16
C PHE A 84 7.63 -2.86 11.41
N LEU A 85 6.98 -3.67 12.25
CA LEU A 85 5.53 -3.64 12.43
C LEU A 85 4.78 -3.64 11.10
N SER A 86 5.25 -4.47 10.14
CA SER A 86 4.80 -4.43 8.74
C SER A 86 3.31 -4.67 8.60
N SER A 87 2.76 -5.68 9.29
CA SER A 87 1.33 -6.01 9.18
C SER A 87 0.41 -4.91 9.71
N PRO A 88 0.60 -4.34 10.92
CA PRO A 88 -0.22 -3.22 11.39
C PRO A 88 -0.01 -1.94 10.56
N ALA A 89 1.20 -1.66 10.06
CA ALA A 89 1.45 -0.53 9.19
C ALA A 89 0.74 -0.69 7.83
N CYS A 90 0.78 -1.89 7.23
CA CYS A 90 0.00 -2.20 6.02
C CYS A 90 -1.51 -2.09 6.27
N ALA A 91 -2.01 -2.51 7.44
CA ALA A 91 -3.43 -2.38 7.77
C ALA A 91 -3.87 -0.91 7.87
N ALA A 92 -3.04 -0.03 8.43
CA ALA A 92 -3.32 1.40 8.48
C ALA A 92 -3.36 2.02 7.07
N LEU A 93 -2.38 1.70 6.20
CA LEU A 93 -2.36 2.16 4.80
C LEU A 93 -3.50 1.56 3.97
N LEU A 94 -3.90 0.32 4.24
CA LEU A 94 -5.06 -0.32 3.63
C LEU A 94 -6.35 0.46 3.93
N ILE A 95 -6.56 0.82 5.20
CA ILE A 95 -7.71 1.63 5.62
C ILE A 95 -7.68 3.00 4.92
N ASP A 96 -6.52 3.64 4.87
CA ASP A 96 -6.33 4.93 4.20
C ASP A 96 -6.73 4.84 2.71
N MET A 97 -6.27 3.82 1.98
CA MET A 97 -6.63 3.60 0.57
C MET A 97 -8.12 3.30 0.38
N ILE A 98 -8.72 2.50 1.25
CA ILE A 98 -10.18 2.23 1.20
C ILE A 98 -10.95 3.54 1.40
N VAL A 99 -10.57 4.36 2.36
CA VAL A 99 -11.21 5.66 2.59
C VAL A 99 -11.04 6.58 1.39
N ALA A 100 -9.84 6.65 0.78
CA ALA A 100 -9.58 7.44 -0.42
C ALA A 100 -10.47 6.99 -1.60
N ILE A 101 -10.62 5.68 -1.82
CA ILE A 101 -11.50 5.12 -2.85
C ILE A 101 -12.95 5.56 -2.61
N LEU A 102 -13.46 5.39 -1.40
CA LEU A 102 -14.86 5.67 -1.07
C LEU A 102 -15.21 7.17 -1.07
N THR A 103 -14.26 8.01 -0.67
CA THR A 103 -14.51 9.45 -0.53
C THR A 103 -14.28 10.23 -1.82
N ASN A 104 -13.34 9.84 -2.63
CA ASN A 104 -12.91 10.62 -3.79
C ASN A 104 -12.80 9.81 -5.08
N THR A 105 -12.06 8.70 -5.07
CA THR A 105 -11.60 8.05 -6.30
C THR A 105 -12.76 7.43 -7.08
N LEU A 106 -13.74 6.82 -6.41
CA LEU A 106 -14.95 6.30 -7.08
C LEU A 106 -15.77 7.38 -7.78
N ALA A 107 -15.69 8.63 -7.32
CA ALA A 107 -16.41 9.75 -7.95
C ALA A 107 -15.78 10.17 -9.30
N THR A 108 -14.52 9.78 -9.57
CA THR A 108 -13.84 10.04 -10.84
C THR A 108 -14.22 9.07 -11.94
N VAL A 109 -14.78 7.90 -11.59
CA VAL A 109 -15.24 6.90 -12.56
C VAL A 109 -16.45 7.43 -13.33
N PRO A 110 -16.45 7.41 -14.67
CA PRO A 110 -17.55 7.93 -15.47
C PRO A 110 -18.89 7.25 -15.17
N LYS A 111 -19.95 8.03 -15.12
CA LYS A 111 -21.31 7.52 -14.89
C LYS A 111 -21.93 7.01 -16.20
N GLY A 112 -22.77 5.98 -16.11
CA GLY A 112 -23.51 5.44 -17.27
C GLY A 112 -22.78 4.36 -18.06
N LEU A 113 -21.67 3.85 -17.53
CA LEU A 113 -20.96 2.72 -18.12
C LEU A 113 -21.71 1.41 -17.95
N SER A 114 -21.46 0.44 -18.86
CA SER A 114 -21.87 -0.94 -18.64
C SER A 114 -21.15 -1.50 -17.39
N ARG A 115 -21.71 -2.55 -16.78
CA ARG A 115 -21.11 -3.17 -15.58
C ARG A 115 -19.67 -3.63 -15.79
N LEU A 116 -19.33 -4.13 -16.98
CA LEU A 116 -17.98 -4.58 -17.32
C LEU A 116 -17.02 -3.39 -17.46
N ASN A 117 -17.41 -2.35 -18.18
CA ASN A 117 -16.58 -1.15 -18.34
C ASN A 117 -16.40 -0.41 -17.00
N TRP A 118 -17.43 -0.37 -16.16
CA TRP A 118 -17.31 0.20 -14.82
C TRP A 118 -16.32 -0.59 -13.96
N LEU A 119 -16.37 -1.93 -14.01
CA LEU A 119 -15.42 -2.78 -13.27
C LEU A 119 -13.99 -2.60 -13.80
N ASP A 120 -13.83 -2.49 -15.11
CA ASP A 120 -12.54 -2.24 -15.74
C ASP A 120 -11.92 -0.92 -15.24
N ASP A 121 -12.68 0.18 -15.30
CA ASP A 121 -12.24 1.48 -14.80
C ASP A 121 -11.90 1.46 -13.31
N VAL A 122 -12.71 0.79 -12.48
CA VAL A 122 -12.44 0.65 -11.04
C VAL A 122 -11.16 -0.13 -10.78
N LEU A 123 -10.93 -1.24 -11.49
CA LEU A 123 -9.72 -2.05 -11.33
C LEU A 123 -8.46 -1.33 -11.83
N TYR A 124 -8.63 -0.33 -12.70
CA TYR A 124 -7.52 0.50 -13.20
C TYR A 124 -7.10 1.60 -12.21
N LEU A 125 -7.85 1.81 -11.13
CA LEU A 125 -7.50 2.77 -10.10
C LEU A 125 -6.26 2.31 -9.31
N PRO A 126 -5.22 3.14 -9.17
CA PRO A 126 -4.01 2.78 -8.46
C PRO A 126 -4.26 2.41 -7.00
N GLU A 127 -5.25 3.03 -6.36
CA GLU A 127 -5.63 2.75 -4.97
C GLU A 127 -6.13 1.31 -4.81
N VAL A 128 -6.83 0.76 -5.80
CA VAL A 128 -7.28 -0.64 -5.79
C VAL A 128 -6.09 -1.59 -5.83
N LEU A 129 -5.09 -1.30 -6.65
CA LEU A 129 -3.85 -2.09 -6.68
C LEU A 129 -3.11 -2.03 -5.33
N TYR A 130 -3.04 -0.85 -4.70
CA TYR A 130 -2.44 -0.73 -3.36
C TYR A 130 -3.19 -1.53 -2.30
N VAL A 131 -4.53 -1.53 -2.34
CA VAL A 131 -5.35 -2.37 -1.46
C VAL A 131 -4.97 -3.84 -1.59
N LEU A 132 -4.86 -4.37 -2.82
CA LEU A 132 -4.47 -5.75 -3.07
C LEU A 132 -3.05 -6.06 -2.56
N PHE A 133 -2.10 -5.16 -2.80
CA PHE A 133 -0.73 -5.31 -2.30
C PHE A 133 -0.65 -5.28 -0.78
N PHE A 134 -1.40 -4.41 -0.11
CA PHE A 134 -1.42 -4.38 1.36
C PHE A 134 -2.04 -5.64 1.95
N ILE A 135 -3.13 -6.16 1.38
CA ILE A 135 -3.71 -7.44 1.79
C ILE A 135 -2.66 -8.56 1.64
N TRP A 136 -1.99 -8.61 0.49
CA TRP A 136 -0.94 -9.59 0.24
C TRP A 136 0.22 -9.47 1.23
N LEU A 137 0.72 -8.26 1.51
CA LEU A 137 1.79 -8.02 2.49
C LEU A 137 1.37 -8.35 3.92
N ILE A 138 0.11 -8.12 4.31
CA ILE A 138 -0.41 -8.54 5.61
C ILE A 138 -0.37 -10.06 5.75
N CYS A 139 -0.76 -10.79 4.71
CA CYS A 139 -0.76 -12.25 4.69
C CYS A 139 0.66 -12.85 4.61
N SER A 140 1.55 -12.23 3.81
CA SER A 140 2.93 -12.72 3.60
C SER A 140 3.89 -12.31 4.73
N GLY A 141 3.52 -11.29 5.51
CA GLY A 141 4.38 -10.70 6.55
C GLY A 141 5.55 -9.89 5.98
N SER A 142 6.53 -9.59 6.84
CA SER A 142 7.70 -8.77 6.47
C SER A 142 8.71 -9.49 5.58
N GLY A 143 8.58 -10.82 5.41
CA GLY A 143 9.57 -11.66 4.76
C GLY A 143 10.87 -11.80 5.58
N LYS A 144 11.77 -12.68 5.14
CA LYS A 144 13.04 -12.97 5.83
C LYS A 144 13.97 -11.77 5.98
N PHE A 145 13.82 -10.76 5.14
CA PHE A 145 14.63 -9.53 5.13
C PHE A 145 13.98 -8.38 5.93
N GLY A 146 12.86 -8.62 6.61
CA GLY A 146 12.22 -7.64 7.48
C GLY A 146 12.78 -7.64 8.90
N VAL A 147 12.73 -6.48 9.58
CA VAL A 147 13.10 -6.34 11.00
C VAL A 147 12.20 -7.22 11.87
N ASP A 148 10.91 -7.37 11.52
CA ASP A 148 9.96 -8.21 12.24
C ASP A 148 10.42 -9.67 12.30
N TYR A 149 10.97 -10.20 11.19
CA TYR A 149 11.47 -11.57 11.13
C TYR A 149 12.62 -11.80 12.12
N TRP A 150 13.55 -10.84 12.20
CA TRP A 150 14.68 -10.91 13.11
C TRP A 150 14.25 -10.77 14.57
N LEU A 151 13.28 -9.88 14.86
CA LEU A 151 12.72 -9.72 16.21
C LEU A 151 11.93 -10.98 16.65
N ALA A 152 11.08 -11.52 15.77
CA ALA A 152 10.34 -12.75 16.06
C ALA A 152 11.30 -13.91 16.38
N GLY A 153 12.41 -14.04 15.64
CA GLY A 153 13.44 -15.05 15.91
C GLY A 153 14.15 -14.90 17.26
N LYS A 154 14.15 -13.68 17.85
CA LYS A 154 14.70 -13.45 19.20
C LYS A 154 13.67 -13.61 20.32
N LEU A 155 12.41 -13.22 20.06
CA LEU A 155 11.35 -13.23 21.08
C LEU A 155 10.71 -14.61 21.27
N LEU A 156 10.75 -15.47 20.23
CA LEU A 156 10.12 -16.79 20.24
C LEU A 156 11.12 -17.94 20.54
N ARG A 157 12.36 -17.61 20.85
CA ARG A 157 13.37 -18.55 21.39
C ARG A 157 13.39 -18.49 22.90
#